data_58107c44e3752e44ab995fb627a9e8cc
#
_entry.id   58107c44e3752e44ab995fb627a9e8cc
#
_cell.length_a   1.000
_cell.length_b   1.000
_cell.length_c   1.000
_cell.angle_alpha   90.00
_cell.angle_beta   90.00
_cell.angle_gamma   90.00
#
_symmetry.space_group_name_H-M   'P 1'
#
loop_
_entity.id
_entity.type
_entity.pdbx_description
1 polymer ?
#
loop_
_entity_poly.entity_id
_entity_poly.type
_entity_poly.pdbx_seq_one_letter_code
_entity_poly.pdbx_strand_id
1 'polypeptide(L)'
;MLVNAWQKTFFFNFSQERVNITGAGRTDSGVHALAQVAHFDLKKKIETTKFLRGINQLIGNKPVTVLKINKTNKKFHARFDAKKRTYQYTIVNRQSPLALQKNKAWHIRKKLNTKLMEKGAKLLLGTHDFSTYRSASCGAKSPIKTIKKVSVKKNGEKIIVKFTSKSFLQQQVRSMVGCIKYLGDGTWNFDDFKKSFKAKNRLKCAPPAPSCGLYLRKIIY
;
A
#
# COMPACT_ATOMS: atom_id res chain seq x y z
N MET A 1 -5.15 -3.90 10.53
CA MET A 1 -4.09 -4.92 10.63
C MET A 1 -4.68 -6.30 10.32
N LEU A 2 -4.87 -6.61 9.03
CA LEU A 2 -5.53 -7.86 8.62
C LEU A 2 -4.70 -9.12 8.94
N VAL A 3 -3.37 -9.05 8.91
CA VAL A 3 -2.51 -10.23 9.11
C VAL A 3 -2.52 -10.75 10.55
N ASN A 4 -2.56 -9.90 11.56
CA ASN A 4 -2.42 -10.34 12.97
C ASN A 4 -3.70 -10.95 13.58
N ALA A 5 -4.89 -10.54 13.14
CA ALA A 5 -6.16 -11.09 13.65
C ALA A 5 -6.42 -12.53 13.12
N TRP A 6 -5.80 -12.87 11.98
CA TRP A 6 -5.99 -14.12 11.27
C TRP A 6 -4.98 -15.20 11.65
N GLN A 7 -3.84 -14.79 12.26
CA GLN A 7 -2.73 -15.67 12.59
C GLN A 7 -3.09 -16.74 13.64
N LYS A 8 -3.93 -16.40 14.62
CA LYS A 8 -4.09 -17.27 15.78
C LYS A 8 -5.17 -18.35 15.60
N THR A 9 -6.24 -18.07 14.85
CA THR A 9 -7.41 -18.94 14.82
C THR A 9 -7.42 -19.90 13.63
N PHE A 10 -7.00 -19.47 12.45
CA PHE A 10 -7.17 -20.23 11.21
C PHE A 10 -6.16 -21.35 11.01
N PHE A 11 -4.89 -21.05 11.28
CA PHE A 11 -3.83 -22.06 11.12
C PHE A 11 -3.91 -23.12 12.21
N PHE A 12 -4.29 -22.74 13.44
CA PHE A 12 -4.44 -23.70 14.53
C PHE A 12 -5.52 -24.73 14.23
N ASN A 13 -6.68 -24.33 13.71
CA ASN A 13 -7.78 -25.24 13.41
C ASN A 13 -7.47 -26.22 12.27
N PHE A 14 -6.57 -25.86 11.34
CA PHE A 14 -6.23 -26.72 10.20
C PHE A 14 -4.99 -27.58 10.43
N SER A 15 -3.94 -27.02 11.01
CA SER A 15 -2.66 -27.71 11.22
C SER A 15 -2.48 -28.24 12.64
N GLN A 16 -3.35 -27.84 13.58
CA GLN A 16 -3.21 -28.05 15.02
C GLN A 16 -1.88 -27.51 15.59
N GLU A 17 -1.23 -26.63 14.84
CA GLU A 17 0.03 -25.98 15.20
C GLU A 17 -0.16 -24.47 15.30
N ARG A 18 0.52 -23.85 16.27
CA ARG A 18 0.64 -22.38 16.31
C ARG A 18 1.66 -21.95 15.28
N VAL A 19 1.20 -21.33 14.19
CA VAL A 19 2.03 -20.90 13.07
C VAL A 19 2.23 -19.39 13.10
N ASN A 20 3.48 -18.95 13.02
CA ASN A 20 3.81 -17.54 12.86
C ASN A 20 3.77 -17.15 11.39
N ILE A 21 2.88 -16.20 11.04
CA ILE A 21 2.76 -15.71 9.65
C ILE A 21 3.47 -14.37 9.50
N THR A 22 4.38 -14.30 8.56
CA THR A 22 5.10 -13.07 8.24
C THR A 22 4.65 -12.52 6.89
N GLY A 23 3.96 -11.39 6.89
CA GLY A 23 3.52 -10.69 5.68
C GLY A 23 4.63 -9.86 5.03
N ALA A 24 4.57 -9.74 3.71
CA ALA A 24 5.52 -8.95 2.91
C ALA A 24 5.48 -7.44 3.20
N GLY A 25 4.33 -6.93 3.62
CA GLY A 25 4.16 -5.54 4.02
C GLY A 25 3.02 -5.37 5.02
N ARG A 26 3.21 -4.45 5.97
CA ARG A 26 2.12 -4.01 6.84
C ARG A 26 1.23 -3.04 6.05
N THR A 27 -0.08 -3.17 6.21
CA THR A 27 -1.06 -2.22 5.69
C THR A 27 -1.81 -1.60 6.86
N ASP A 28 -2.05 -0.28 6.80
CA ASP A 28 -2.87 0.42 7.79
C ASP A 28 -4.33 -0.06 7.71
N SER A 29 -5.11 0.22 8.75
CA SER A 29 -6.56 -0.04 8.72
C SER A 29 -7.22 0.69 7.53
N GLY A 30 -8.12 0.01 6.82
CA GLY A 30 -8.79 0.53 5.63
C GLY A 30 -7.96 0.55 4.35
N VAL A 31 -6.69 0.09 4.37
CA VAL A 31 -5.87 -0.10 3.17
C VAL A 31 -6.15 -1.47 2.57
N HIS A 32 -6.31 -1.52 1.25
CA HIS A 32 -6.57 -2.73 0.49
C HIS A 32 -5.29 -3.42 0.00
N ALA A 33 -5.38 -4.71 -0.29
CA ALA A 33 -4.29 -5.45 -0.94
C ALA A 33 -4.86 -6.35 -2.04
N LEU A 34 -4.37 -6.15 -3.27
CA LEU A 34 -4.68 -7.03 -4.42
C LEU A 34 -3.68 -8.19 -4.53
N ALA A 35 -2.51 -8.06 -3.89
CA ALA A 35 -1.43 -9.03 -3.97
C ALA A 35 -0.56 -9.01 -2.70
N GLN A 36 -1.17 -9.28 -1.53
CA GLN A 36 -0.39 -9.52 -0.32
C GLN A 36 0.25 -10.90 -0.40
N VAL A 37 1.49 -11.01 0.08
CA VAL A 37 2.21 -12.29 0.20
C VAL A 37 2.60 -12.48 1.66
N ALA A 38 2.47 -13.71 2.13
CA ALA A 38 2.92 -14.10 3.45
C ALA A 38 3.65 -15.44 3.37
N HIS A 39 4.58 -15.70 4.29
CA HIS A 39 5.16 -17.02 4.48
C HIS A 39 4.95 -17.51 5.91
N PHE A 40 4.99 -18.80 6.06
CA PHE A 40 4.92 -19.52 7.32
C PHE A 40 5.56 -20.91 7.15
N ASP A 41 5.98 -21.49 8.25
CA ASP A 41 6.55 -22.84 8.29
C ASP A 41 5.56 -23.82 8.93
N LEU A 42 5.44 -25.02 8.37
CA LEU A 42 4.66 -26.13 8.89
C LEU A 42 5.57 -27.34 9.13
N LYS A 43 5.37 -28.03 10.24
CA LYS A 43 6.08 -29.30 10.53
C LYS A 43 5.54 -30.43 9.66
N LYS A 44 4.24 -30.47 9.42
CA LYS A 44 3.56 -31.49 8.61
C LYS A 44 3.64 -31.18 7.12
N LYS A 45 3.88 -32.18 6.29
CA LYS A 45 3.75 -32.07 4.83
C LYS A 45 2.25 -32.05 4.50
N ILE A 46 1.77 -30.94 3.94
CA ILE A 46 0.38 -30.79 3.51
C ILE A 46 0.33 -30.58 2.00
N GLU A 47 -0.67 -31.17 1.36
CA GLU A 47 -0.96 -30.90 -0.04
C GLU A 47 -1.49 -29.48 -0.20
N THR A 48 -0.85 -28.68 -1.07
CA THR A 48 -1.14 -27.25 -1.22
C THR A 48 -2.56 -26.95 -1.67
N THR A 49 -3.15 -27.82 -2.50
CA THR A 49 -4.52 -27.66 -3.02
C THR A 49 -5.57 -27.88 -1.92
N LYS A 50 -5.43 -28.95 -1.13
CA LYS A 50 -6.31 -29.21 0.02
C LYS A 50 -6.19 -28.09 1.06
N PHE A 51 -4.95 -27.64 1.30
CA PHE A 51 -4.69 -26.56 2.24
C PHE A 51 -5.29 -25.23 1.78
N LEU A 52 -5.21 -24.90 0.48
CA LEU A 52 -5.84 -23.71 -0.10
C LEU A 52 -7.36 -23.70 0.09
N ARG A 53 -8.01 -24.83 -0.20
CA ARG A 53 -9.46 -24.98 -0.01
C ARG A 53 -9.85 -24.85 1.45
N GLY A 54 -9.19 -25.58 2.34
CA GLY A 54 -9.47 -25.55 3.78
C GLY A 54 -9.28 -24.15 4.40
N ILE A 55 -8.21 -23.44 4.05
CA ILE A 55 -8.01 -22.05 4.53
C ILE A 55 -9.14 -21.14 4.05
N ASN A 56 -9.52 -21.18 2.77
CA ASN A 56 -10.58 -20.32 2.27
C ASN A 56 -11.94 -20.65 2.88
N GLN A 57 -12.22 -21.93 3.14
CA GLN A 57 -13.43 -22.35 3.87
C GLN A 57 -13.45 -21.79 5.30
N LEU A 58 -12.33 -21.85 6.03
CA LEU A 58 -12.21 -21.29 7.37
C LEU A 58 -12.28 -19.75 7.37
N ILE A 59 -11.80 -19.08 6.33
CA ILE A 59 -11.93 -17.62 6.13
C ILE A 59 -13.41 -17.23 6.02
N GLY A 60 -14.21 -18.04 5.35
CA GLY A 60 -15.65 -17.79 5.19
C GLY A 60 -15.96 -16.43 4.57
N ASN A 61 -16.93 -15.70 5.13
CA ASN A 61 -17.41 -14.40 4.63
C ASN A 61 -16.51 -13.20 4.96
N LYS A 62 -15.31 -13.41 5.47
CA LYS A 62 -14.40 -12.30 5.77
C LYS A 62 -13.78 -11.72 4.48
N PRO A 63 -13.47 -10.41 4.44
CA PRO A 63 -12.99 -9.75 3.22
C PRO A 63 -11.53 -10.08 2.89
N VAL A 64 -11.19 -11.34 2.87
CA VAL A 64 -9.86 -11.88 2.51
C VAL A 64 -10.04 -13.20 1.78
N THR A 65 -9.22 -13.41 0.75
CA THR A 65 -9.17 -14.68 0.00
C THR A 65 -7.72 -15.04 -0.27
N VAL A 66 -7.36 -16.29 -0.04
CA VAL A 66 -6.07 -16.85 -0.43
C VAL A 66 -6.18 -17.36 -1.86
N LEU A 67 -5.44 -16.74 -2.77
CA LEU A 67 -5.51 -17.05 -4.21
C LEU A 67 -4.59 -18.21 -4.60
N LYS A 68 -3.44 -18.32 -3.93
CA LYS A 68 -2.42 -19.32 -4.27
C LYS A 68 -1.55 -19.66 -3.07
N ILE A 69 -1.14 -20.92 -2.98
CA ILE A 69 -0.16 -21.41 -2.02
C ILE A 69 0.93 -22.14 -2.81
N ASN A 70 2.19 -21.81 -2.55
CA ASN A 70 3.35 -22.47 -3.12
C ASN A 70 4.28 -22.96 -2.01
N LYS A 71 4.88 -24.13 -2.19
CA LYS A 71 6.03 -24.53 -1.39
C LYS A 71 7.25 -23.70 -1.83
N THR A 72 8.09 -23.34 -0.87
CA THR A 72 9.32 -22.59 -1.13
C THR A 72 10.46 -23.12 -0.27
N ASN A 73 11.67 -22.62 -0.45
CA ASN A 73 12.80 -23.02 0.38
C ASN A 73 12.67 -22.42 1.79
N LYS A 74 13.34 -23.05 2.77
CA LYS A 74 13.31 -22.62 4.18
C LYS A 74 13.94 -21.23 4.42
N LYS A 75 14.75 -20.71 3.50
CA LYS A 75 15.38 -19.39 3.62
C LYS A 75 14.51 -18.25 3.11
N PHE A 76 13.38 -18.56 2.42
CA PHE A 76 12.51 -17.53 1.87
C PHE A 76 11.87 -16.68 2.96
N HIS A 77 12.00 -15.37 2.82
CA HIS A 77 11.40 -14.40 3.73
C HIS A 77 10.53 -13.38 2.98
N ALA A 78 9.20 -13.48 3.10
CA ALA A 78 8.24 -12.68 2.35
C ALA A 78 8.50 -11.15 2.42
N ARG A 79 9.01 -10.65 3.55
CA ARG A 79 9.28 -9.22 3.73
C ARG A 79 10.63 -8.80 3.17
N PHE A 80 11.69 -9.56 3.43
CA PHE A 80 13.06 -9.13 3.15
C PHE A 80 13.50 -9.47 1.72
N ASP A 81 13.01 -10.57 1.14
CA ASP A 81 13.36 -10.98 -0.23
C ASP A 81 12.57 -10.23 -1.31
N ALA A 82 11.56 -9.46 -0.91
CA ALA A 82 10.79 -8.67 -1.87
C ALA A 82 11.65 -7.58 -2.53
N LYS A 83 11.87 -7.72 -3.84
CA LYS A 83 12.66 -6.81 -4.68
C LYS A 83 11.91 -5.54 -5.05
N LYS A 84 10.59 -5.65 -5.26
CA LYS A 84 9.74 -4.49 -5.62
C LYS A 84 8.35 -4.61 -5.00
N ARG A 85 7.83 -3.50 -4.51
CA ARG A 85 6.43 -3.32 -4.10
C ARG A 85 5.83 -2.18 -4.91
N THR A 86 4.67 -2.43 -5.46
CA THR A 86 3.89 -1.40 -6.18
C THR A 86 2.63 -1.10 -5.39
N TYR A 87 2.48 0.15 -5.00
CA TYR A 87 1.25 0.68 -4.45
C TYR A 87 0.49 1.47 -5.51
N GLN A 88 -0.82 1.36 -5.48
CA GLN A 88 -1.74 2.14 -6.29
C GLN A 88 -2.66 2.92 -5.37
N TYR A 89 -2.87 4.20 -5.67
CA TYR A 89 -3.86 5.02 -5.03
C TYR A 89 -4.93 5.41 -6.04
N THR A 90 -6.20 5.21 -5.68
CA THR A 90 -7.36 5.47 -6.54
C THR A 90 -8.12 6.67 -6.03
N ILE A 91 -8.29 7.69 -6.87
CA ILE A 91 -9.13 8.86 -6.65
C ILE A 91 -10.27 8.80 -7.65
N VAL A 92 -11.48 9.16 -7.23
CA VAL A 92 -12.61 9.46 -8.12
C VAL A 92 -12.89 10.95 -8.03
N ASN A 93 -12.70 11.63 -9.15
CA ASN A 93 -12.78 13.08 -9.26
C ASN A 93 -14.05 13.48 -10.04
N ARG A 94 -15.13 13.71 -9.33
CA ARG A 94 -16.44 14.14 -9.84
C ARG A 94 -17.26 14.82 -8.74
N GLN A 95 -18.34 15.54 -9.14
CA GLN A 95 -19.24 16.20 -8.19
C GLN A 95 -20.10 15.18 -7.41
N SER A 96 -20.72 14.24 -8.11
CA SER A 96 -21.63 13.27 -7.50
C SER A 96 -20.89 12.31 -6.55
N PRO A 97 -21.50 11.94 -5.40
CA PRO A 97 -20.89 11.07 -4.41
C PRO A 97 -20.65 9.64 -4.93
N LEU A 98 -19.84 8.88 -4.20
CA LEU A 98 -19.55 7.49 -4.54
C LEU A 98 -20.64 6.57 -4.02
N ALA A 99 -21.15 5.66 -4.89
CA ALA A 99 -21.98 4.53 -4.49
C ALA A 99 -21.13 3.24 -4.48
N LEU A 100 -20.88 2.63 -5.64
CA LEU A 100 -20.17 1.35 -5.77
C LEU A 100 -18.71 1.39 -5.30
N GLN A 101 -18.06 2.56 -5.37
CA GLN A 101 -16.67 2.75 -4.92
C GLN A 101 -16.56 3.32 -3.51
N LYS A 102 -17.64 3.40 -2.74
CA LYS A 102 -17.60 3.78 -1.33
C LYS A 102 -16.60 2.89 -0.58
N ASN A 103 -15.72 3.51 0.20
CA ASN A 103 -14.60 2.85 0.89
C ASN A 103 -13.57 2.12 -0.01
N LYS A 104 -13.59 2.37 -1.34
CA LYS A 104 -12.64 1.78 -2.31
C LYS A 104 -11.86 2.84 -3.09
N ALA A 105 -12.20 4.11 -2.95
CA ALA A 105 -11.52 5.25 -3.58
C ALA A 105 -11.66 6.51 -2.74
N TRP A 106 -10.78 7.47 -2.93
CA TRP A 106 -10.92 8.80 -2.39
C TRP A 106 -11.81 9.65 -3.30
N HIS A 107 -12.94 10.11 -2.80
CA HIS A 107 -13.82 11.03 -3.54
C HIS A 107 -13.32 12.46 -3.40
N ILE A 108 -13.10 13.15 -4.50
CA ILE A 108 -12.71 14.56 -4.56
C ILE A 108 -13.61 15.27 -5.56
N ARG A 109 -14.40 16.24 -5.07
CA ARG A 109 -15.33 17.03 -5.90
C ARG A 109 -14.59 18.08 -6.71
N LYS A 110 -13.67 18.83 -6.09
CA LYS A 110 -12.88 19.87 -6.77
C LYS A 110 -12.08 19.27 -7.92
N LYS A 111 -12.15 19.90 -9.11
CA LYS A 111 -11.42 19.47 -10.30
C LYS A 111 -9.92 19.41 -10.02
N LEU A 112 -9.26 18.34 -10.42
CA LEU A 112 -7.83 18.12 -10.25
C LEU A 112 -7.08 18.30 -11.56
N ASN A 113 -6.00 19.06 -11.52
CA ASN A 113 -5.03 19.20 -12.61
C ASN A 113 -4.07 18.01 -12.60
N THR A 114 -4.39 16.98 -13.39
CA THR A 114 -3.59 15.75 -13.43
C THR A 114 -2.20 15.92 -14.06
N LYS A 115 -2.01 16.91 -14.96
CA LYS A 115 -0.69 17.24 -15.52
C LYS A 115 0.22 17.78 -14.42
N LEU A 116 -0.30 18.67 -13.57
CA LEU A 116 0.45 19.23 -12.45
C LEU A 116 0.73 18.16 -11.37
N MET A 117 -0.26 17.29 -11.09
CA MET A 117 -0.07 16.13 -10.20
C MET A 117 1.04 15.21 -10.71
N GLU A 118 1.10 14.94 -12.02
CA GLU A 118 2.14 14.10 -12.61
C GLU A 118 3.53 14.77 -12.50
N LYS A 119 3.62 16.08 -12.77
CA LYS A 119 4.84 16.87 -12.62
C LYS A 119 5.38 16.78 -11.18
N GLY A 120 4.53 16.97 -10.17
CA GLY A 120 4.89 16.83 -8.77
C GLY A 120 5.28 15.39 -8.39
N ALA A 121 4.55 14.41 -8.88
CA ALA A 121 4.86 13.00 -8.63
C ALA A 121 6.22 12.59 -9.21
N LYS A 122 6.59 13.08 -10.42
CA LYS A 122 7.89 12.83 -11.05
C LYS A 122 9.07 13.39 -10.25
N LEU A 123 8.88 14.48 -9.50
CA LEU A 123 9.91 15.03 -8.61
C LEU A 123 10.33 14.04 -7.50
N LEU A 124 9.45 13.10 -7.13
CA LEU A 124 9.70 12.10 -6.10
C LEU A 124 10.48 10.88 -6.60
N LEU A 125 10.77 10.80 -7.91
CA LEU A 125 11.59 9.72 -8.49
C LEU A 125 13.04 9.83 -8.00
N GLY A 126 13.68 8.67 -7.83
CA GLY A 126 15.06 8.59 -7.39
C GLY A 126 15.19 8.30 -5.90
N THR A 127 16.42 8.48 -5.39
CA THR A 127 16.77 8.24 -4.00
C THR A 127 16.76 9.56 -3.25
N HIS A 128 15.87 9.65 -2.25
CA HIS A 128 15.68 10.87 -1.48
C HIS A 128 15.43 10.56 0.00
N ASP A 129 15.59 11.59 0.81
CA ASP A 129 15.11 11.61 2.20
C ASP A 129 13.59 11.90 2.20
N PHE A 130 12.80 10.92 2.63
CA PHE A 130 11.35 11.02 2.72
C PHE A 130 10.83 11.33 4.13
N SER A 131 11.62 11.99 4.97
CA SER A 131 11.22 12.37 6.33
C SER A 131 9.92 13.17 6.36
N THR A 132 9.70 14.07 5.41
CA THR A 132 8.43 14.82 5.27
C THR A 132 7.23 13.89 5.16
N TYR A 133 7.36 12.76 4.49
CA TYR A 133 6.26 11.82 4.25
C TYR A 133 6.20 10.65 5.24
N ARG A 134 7.05 10.65 6.24
CA ARG A 134 7.16 9.60 7.25
C ARG A 134 6.16 9.83 8.38
N SER A 135 5.44 8.76 8.81
CA SER A 135 4.65 8.83 10.05
C SER A 135 5.56 9.00 11.27
N ALA A 136 5.11 9.74 12.28
CA ALA A 136 5.83 9.88 13.56
C ALA A 136 6.10 8.51 14.22
N SER A 137 5.15 7.58 14.12
CA SER A 137 5.26 6.22 14.67
C SER A 137 6.06 5.24 13.80
N CYS A 138 6.75 5.74 12.76
CA CYS A 138 7.49 4.87 11.84
C CYS A 138 8.80 4.37 12.44
N GLY A 139 8.91 3.06 12.73
CA GLY A 139 10.10 2.41 13.24
C GLY A 139 11.21 2.12 12.21
N ALA A 140 11.20 2.74 11.01
CA ALA A 140 12.27 2.54 10.04
C ALA A 140 13.56 3.25 10.48
N LYS A 141 14.71 2.55 10.43
CA LYS A 141 16.02 3.10 10.81
C LYS A 141 16.44 4.29 9.93
N SER A 142 16.14 4.27 8.62
CA SER A 142 16.52 5.33 7.69
C SER A 142 15.31 5.84 6.92
N PRO A 143 15.15 7.20 6.78
CA PRO A 143 14.12 7.82 5.95
C PRO A 143 14.45 7.78 4.46
N ILE A 144 15.68 7.41 4.08
CA ILE A 144 16.12 7.37 2.70
C ILE A 144 15.48 6.19 1.99
N LYS A 145 14.79 6.45 0.88
CA LYS A 145 14.14 5.46 0.03
C LYS A 145 14.35 5.80 -1.44
N THR A 146 14.26 4.79 -2.30
CA THR A 146 14.36 4.96 -3.75
C THR A 146 13.02 4.67 -4.39
N ILE A 147 12.37 5.66 -4.97
CA ILE A 147 11.19 5.48 -5.80
C ILE A 147 11.65 5.17 -7.24
N LYS A 148 11.41 3.93 -7.70
CA LYS A 148 11.88 3.46 -9.02
C LYS A 148 10.95 3.85 -10.16
N LYS A 149 9.63 3.91 -9.89
CA LYS A 149 8.62 4.29 -10.88
C LYS A 149 7.49 5.05 -10.20
N VAL A 150 6.98 6.04 -10.91
CA VAL A 150 5.77 6.78 -10.56
C VAL A 150 4.94 6.99 -11.80
N SER A 151 3.62 7.00 -11.67
CA SER A 151 2.71 7.39 -12.73
C SER A 151 1.43 7.98 -12.16
N VAL A 152 0.89 8.99 -12.84
CA VAL A 152 -0.43 9.54 -12.62
C VAL A 152 -1.20 9.39 -13.92
N LYS A 153 -2.27 8.61 -13.91
CA LYS A 153 -3.11 8.36 -15.09
C LYS A 153 -4.55 8.69 -14.78
N LYS A 154 -5.19 9.46 -15.67
CA LYS A 154 -6.62 9.74 -15.62
C LYS A 154 -7.34 8.90 -16.67
N ASN A 155 -8.43 8.25 -16.28
CA ASN A 155 -9.34 7.56 -17.17
C ASN A 155 -10.77 7.90 -16.75
N GLY A 156 -11.45 8.76 -17.54
CA GLY A 156 -12.72 9.33 -17.16
C GLY A 156 -12.60 10.09 -15.82
N GLU A 157 -13.41 9.71 -14.85
CA GLU A 157 -13.43 10.28 -13.50
C GLU A 157 -12.37 9.68 -12.57
N LYS A 158 -11.74 8.55 -12.95
CA LYS A 158 -10.75 7.87 -12.11
C LYS A 158 -9.35 8.42 -12.37
N ILE A 159 -8.67 8.81 -11.29
CA ILE A 159 -7.25 9.14 -11.30
C ILE A 159 -6.52 8.06 -10.50
N ILE A 160 -5.52 7.46 -11.12
CA ILE A 160 -4.72 6.38 -10.54
C ILE A 160 -3.29 6.87 -10.41
N VAL A 161 -2.81 6.93 -9.16
CA VAL A 161 -1.42 7.24 -8.84
C VAL A 161 -0.72 5.95 -8.43
N LYS A 162 0.42 5.62 -9.07
CA LYS A 162 1.20 4.42 -8.73
C LYS A 162 2.61 4.78 -8.35
N PHE A 163 3.13 4.08 -7.32
CA PHE A 163 4.52 4.16 -6.89
C PHE A 163 5.11 2.77 -6.79
N THR A 164 6.35 2.61 -7.28
CA THR A 164 7.11 1.36 -7.15
C THR A 164 8.46 1.64 -6.49
N SER A 165 8.75 0.89 -5.42
CA SER A 165 9.99 0.94 -4.65
C SER A 165 10.34 -0.45 -4.10
N LYS A 166 11.55 -0.65 -3.61
CA LYS A 166 11.91 -1.83 -2.81
C LYS A 166 11.15 -1.83 -1.48
N SER A 167 11.05 -0.66 -0.84
CA SER A 167 10.34 -0.49 0.44
C SER A 167 9.78 0.93 0.56
N PHE A 168 8.82 1.11 1.43
CA PHE A 168 8.24 2.40 1.78
C PHE A 168 8.26 2.59 3.30
N LEU A 169 8.30 3.85 3.74
CA LEU A 169 8.07 4.22 5.13
C LEU A 169 6.59 4.06 5.49
N GLN A 170 6.29 3.98 6.77
CA GLN A 170 4.90 3.98 7.24
C GLN A 170 4.19 5.26 6.79
N GLN A 171 3.00 5.14 6.21
CA GLN A 171 2.17 6.18 5.61
C GLN A 171 2.79 6.96 4.43
N GLN A 172 4.01 6.64 3.99
CA GLN A 172 4.72 7.40 2.95
C GLN A 172 3.86 7.61 1.69
N VAL A 173 3.26 6.56 1.16
CA VAL A 173 2.46 6.68 -0.08
C VAL A 173 1.25 7.57 0.11
N ARG A 174 0.52 7.43 1.22
CA ARG A 174 -0.64 8.28 1.54
C ARG A 174 -0.24 9.75 1.72
N SER A 175 0.88 10.01 2.36
CA SER A 175 1.42 11.36 2.55
C SER A 175 1.84 12.00 1.23
N MET A 176 2.54 11.25 0.35
CA MET A 176 2.89 11.73 -0.99
C MET A 176 1.64 12.06 -1.82
N VAL A 177 0.61 11.21 -1.77
CA VAL A 177 -0.65 11.44 -2.49
C VAL A 177 -1.40 12.66 -1.94
N GLY A 178 -1.38 12.88 -0.63
CA GLY A 178 -1.96 14.08 -0.02
C GLY A 178 -1.32 15.38 -0.56
N CYS A 179 0.00 15.42 -0.61
CA CYS A 179 0.74 16.56 -1.18
C CYS A 179 0.49 16.72 -2.69
N ILE A 180 0.45 15.62 -3.45
CA ILE A 180 0.13 15.63 -4.88
C ILE A 180 -1.30 16.13 -5.11
N LYS A 181 -2.24 15.79 -4.23
CA LYS A 181 -3.62 16.32 -4.30
C LYS A 181 -3.65 17.82 -4.05
N TYR A 182 -2.92 18.36 -3.07
CA TYR A 182 -2.82 19.79 -2.81
C TYR A 182 -2.25 20.57 -3.99
N LEU A 183 -1.29 19.96 -4.68
CA LEU A 183 -0.78 20.51 -5.95
C LEU A 183 -1.83 20.44 -7.05
N GLY A 184 -2.60 19.32 -7.14
CA GLY A 184 -3.59 19.10 -8.19
C GLY A 184 -4.82 19.99 -8.08
N ASP A 185 -5.27 20.32 -6.87
CA ASP A 185 -6.44 21.18 -6.64
C ASP A 185 -6.08 22.67 -6.47
N GLY A 186 -4.79 23.03 -6.60
CA GLY A 186 -4.30 24.40 -6.51
C GLY A 186 -4.22 24.94 -5.08
N THR A 187 -4.35 24.09 -4.04
CA THR A 187 -4.08 24.48 -2.65
C THR A 187 -2.61 24.87 -2.48
N TRP A 188 -1.71 24.17 -3.18
CA TRP A 188 -0.30 24.49 -3.30
C TRP A 188 0.06 24.81 -4.75
N ASN A 189 0.98 25.77 -4.96
CA ASN A 189 1.71 25.91 -6.21
C ASN A 189 2.85 24.88 -6.26
N PHE A 190 3.59 24.85 -7.39
CA PHE A 190 4.66 23.87 -7.57
C PHE A 190 5.88 24.12 -6.65
N ASP A 191 6.12 25.39 -6.28
CA ASP A 191 7.23 25.73 -5.38
C ASP A 191 6.90 25.39 -3.93
N ASP A 192 5.65 25.53 -3.50
CA ASP A 192 5.18 25.04 -2.20
C ASP A 192 5.39 23.53 -2.08
N PHE A 193 5.05 22.78 -3.14
CA PHE A 193 5.28 21.34 -3.18
C PHE A 193 6.77 21.00 -3.06
N LYS A 194 7.65 21.71 -3.79
CA LYS A 194 9.12 21.56 -3.69
C LYS A 194 9.65 21.89 -2.30
N LYS A 195 9.19 23.00 -1.71
CA LYS A 195 9.56 23.42 -0.35
C LYS A 195 9.16 22.35 0.68
N SER A 196 7.92 21.86 0.60
CA SER A 196 7.44 20.76 1.46
C SER A 196 8.31 19.50 1.33
N PHE A 197 8.64 19.08 0.11
CA PHE A 197 9.48 17.92 -0.13
C PHE A 197 10.88 18.06 0.45
N LYS A 198 11.53 19.22 0.22
CA LYS A 198 12.89 19.54 0.69
C LYS A 198 12.97 19.77 2.21
N ALA A 199 11.86 20.06 2.86
CA ALA A 199 11.83 20.45 4.28
C ALA A 199 12.28 19.32 5.24
N LYS A 200 12.23 18.05 4.84
CA LYS A 200 12.53 16.88 5.68
C LYS A 200 11.80 16.90 7.03
N ASN A 201 10.69 17.60 7.08
CA ASN A 201 9.89 17.85 8.27
C ASN A 201 8.45 17.42 8.06
N ARG A 202 7.95 16.53 8.92
CA ARG A 202 6.57 16.02 8.85
C ARG A 202 5.50 17.12 8.96
N LEU A 203 5.76 18.18 9.71
CA LEU A 203 4.81 19.29 9.87
C LEU A 203 4.58 20.09 8.58
N LYS A 204 5.49 20.00 7.63
CA LYS A 204 5.37 20.63 6.29
C LYS A 204 4.67 19.74 5.27
N CYS A 205 4.20 18.54 5.66
CA CYS A 205 3.46 17.63 4.79
C CYS A 205 1.96 17.96 4.84
N ALA A 206 1.31 17.89 3.68
CA ALA A 206 -0.16 17.89 3.65
C ALA A 206 -0.73 16.68 4.43
N PRO A 207 -1.99 16.73 4.87
CA PRO A 207 -2.65 15.58 5.49
C PRO A 207 -2.52 14.33 4.62
N PRO A 208 -2.27 13.14 5.21
CA PRO A 208 -2.18 11.92 4.44
C PRO A 208 -3.53 11.58 3.81
N ALA A 209 -3.51 11.18 2.55
CA ALA A 209 -4.70 10.74 1.83
C ALA A 209 -5.42 9.60 2.59
N PRO A 210 -6.76 9.49 2.53
CA PRO A 210 -7.54 8.44 3.18
C PRO A 210 -7.04 7.04 2.83
N SER A 211 -7.11 6.11 3.79
CA SER A 211 -6.62 4.72 3.58
C SER A 211 -7.40 3.96 2.52
N CYS A 212 -8.69 4.24 2.38
CA CYS A 212 -9.60 3.53 1.48
C CYS A 212 -9.23 3.60 -0.01
N GLY A 213 -8.46 4.61 -0.43
CA GLY A 213 -7.96 4.72 -1.80
C GLY A 213 -6.68 3.94 -2.07
N LEU A 214 -5.99 3.45 -1.04
CA LEU A 214 -4.67 2.82 -1.17
C LEU A 214 -4.78 1.30 -1.33
N TYR A 215 -4.02 0.77 -2.30
CA TYR A 215 -3.92 -0.67 -2.61
C TYR A 215 -2.46 -1.11 -2.70
N LEU A 216 -2.09 -2.15 -1.98
CA LEU A 216 -0.89 -2.92 -2.28
C LEU A 216 -1.17 -3.76 -3.54
N ARG A 217 -0.66 -3.33 -4.70
CA ARG A 217 -1.05 -3.88 -6.00
C ARG A 217 -0.22 -5.09 -6.43
N LYS A 218 1.09 -5.05 -6.19
CA LYS A 218 2.02 -6.10 -6.65
C LYS A 218 3.26 -6.15 -5.77
N ILE A 219 3.74 -7.36 -5.51
CA ILE A 219 5.04 -7.65 -4.92
C ILE A 219 5.81 -8.52 -5.90
N ILE A 220 7.11 -8.28 -6.05
CA ILE A 220 8.02 -9.06 -6.92
C ILE A 220 9.18 -9.54 -6.06
N TYR A 221 9.48 -10.80 -6.16
CA TYR A 221 10.58 -11.51 -5.53
C TYR A 221 11.71 -11.80 -6.49
#